data_41397372522c252224af09763a81d93d
#
_entry.id   41397372522c252224af09763a81d93d
#
_cell.length_a   1.000
_cell.length_b   1.000
_cell.length_c   1.000
_cell.angle_alpha   90.00
_cell.angle_beta   90.00
_cell.angle_gamma   90.00
#
_symmetry.space_group_name_H-M   'P 1'
#
loop_
_entity.id
_entity.type
_entity.pdbx_description
1 polymer ?
#
loop_
_entity_poly.entity_id
_entity_poly.type
_entity_poly.pdbx_seq_one_letter_code
_entity_poly.pdbx_strand_id
1 'polypeptide(L)'
;MLLAALLLIHAASSVVSFKNLEPIDDHETPVEVLWQATAAVTSSRDFSDQAYTVFVSWEAADGRSTGLLQDLIDHALSSFARNRLSVQIVNRITVPLRRPRIFNLFFVDGMPAFEEIYSTMCSKLFNFAGRYLIVLLSLEAVDERDEKIVLGILQRMWQRYVVNVNVLFASIRTPNRADMFTYFPFNSRFCEKVQPILDDIHRCPLKVAVYTYSAFMQVHISSQGEISSLTGVDSLLLNYLSTTLNFTIIPREVPHGLRFGLIYENGTSTGAMSMVMQEETNFTLGYFGYNYLRHKYMSLTQNYYYSKLLVIVSPGESYTAFEKLLLPYSNSLWLAFTGLLAASFLTILIIARMPRQVQNFVFGRLVRTPSLNLINSLLGGSLLKLPGRNFARFFLTLWILYALILRTVYQQALFYILQQSPNRSTPSTLRQLVDNDYPLYLIPTEVYVFDHMPEMKPLVQTIPAERIHHFDDAIRNGHLRGARISNYEKILYDNARLTEGRKFHIMKQRLYNYALCVGLRLNSCLTKPFDDKILKLNANGLVQAWVNHYVDEKYAAVMETDDEQLRKLTLEQLGGAFQSLIFALGGCFVAFLGEVVRGRFDRK
;
A
#
# COMPACT_ATOMS: atom_id res chain seq x y z
N MET A 1 -53.33 5.38 -8.50
CA MET A 1 -52.10 4.73 -8.98
C MET A 1 -51.86 4.93 -10.47
N LEU A 2 -52.87 4.85 -11.36
CA LEU A 2 -52.68 5.11 -12.80
C LEU A 2 -52.34 6.59 -13.15
N LEU A 3 -52.90 7.57 -12.43
CA LEU A 3 -52.55 9.00 -12.62
C LEU A 3 -51.13 9.35 -12.16
N ALA A 4 -50.58 8.65 -11.16
CA ALA A 4 -49.20 8.83 -10.71
C ALA A 4 -48.18 8.22 -11.69
N ALA A 5 -48.57 7.15 -12.40
CA ALA A 5 -47.76 6.53 -13.44
C ALA A 5 -47.69 7.40 -14.72
N LEU A 6 -48.80 8.06 -15.08
CA LEU A 6 -48.83 8.99 -16.23
C LEU A 6 -48.06 10.29 -15.98
N LEU A 7 -48.02 10.79 -14.75
CA LEU A 7 -47.18 11.95 -14.36
C LEU A 7 -45.69 11.58 -14.27
N LEU A 8 -45.38 10.32 -14.02
CA LEU A 8 -43.98 9.81 -14.02
C LEU A 8 -43.41 9.71 -15.44
N ILE A 9 -44.23 9.41 -16.45
CA ILE A 9 -43.80 9.28 -17.84
C ILE A 9 -43.43 10.66 -18.44
N HIS A 10 -44.13 11.74 -18.07
CA HIS A 10 -43.84 13.09 -18.57
C HIS A 10 -42.63 13.77 -17.90
N ALA A 11 -42.12 13.24 -16.81
CA ALA A 11 -40.98 13.86 -16.08
C ALA A 11 -39.61 13.25 -16.40
N ALA A 12 -39.55 12.14 -17.14
CA ALA A 12 -38.30 11.38 -17.32
C ALA A 12 -37.63 11.57 -18.70
N SER A 13 -38.29 12.18 -19.67
CA SER A 13 -37.69 12.39 -21.01
C SER A 13 -37.56 13.88 -21.33
N SER A 14 -36.33 14.38 -21.45
CA SER A 14 -36.08 15.61 -22.16
C SER A 14 -35.94 15.28 -23.64
N VAL A 15 -36.96 15.62 -24.41
CA VAL A 15 -36.91 15.51 -25.87
C VAL A 15 -36.06 16.67 -26.38
N VAL A 16 -34.87 16.37 -26.87
CA VAL A 16 -34.11 17.32 -27.67
C VAL A 16 -34.57 17.16 -29.11
N SER A 17 -35.50 18.02 -29.52
CA SER A 17 -35.95 18.08 -30.90
C SER A 17 -34.86 18.70 -31.75
N PHE A 18 -34.34 17.97 -32.71
CA PHE A 18 -33.43 18.52 -33.74
C PHE A 18 -34.28 19.32 -34.73
N LYS A 19 -34.49 20.63 -34.44
CA LYS A 19 -35.24 21.55 -35.30
C LYS A 19 -34.44 22.07 -36.51
N ASN A 20 -33.21 21.72 -36.69
CA ASN A 20 -32.30 22.27 -37.72
C ASN A 20 -31.89 21.24 -38.80
N LEU A 21 -32.63 20.18 -38.98
CA LEU A 21 -32.58 19.44 -40.24
C LEU A 21 -33.33 20.32 -41.28
N GLU A 22 -32.70 20.60 -42.45
CA GLU A 22 -33.33 21.31 -43.55
C GLU A 22 -34.71 20.67 -43.88
N PRO A 23 -35.71 21.43 -44.33
CA PRO A 23 -37.03 20.86 -44.63
C PRO A 23 -36.87 19.78 -45.71
N ILE A 24 -37.23 18.56 -45.32
CA ILE A 24 -37.13 17.33 -46.08
C ILE A 24 -38.36 17.25 -46.96
N ASP A 25 -38.25 16.77 -48.20
CA ASP A 25 -39.37 16.59 -49.14
C ASP A 25 -40.49 15.72 -48.54
N ASP A 26 -41.75 16.06 -48.87
CA ASP A 26 -43.00 15.45 -48.28
C ASP A 26 -43.20 13.92 -48.49
N HIS A 27 -42.19 13.20 -49.00
CA HIS A 27 -42.27 11.77 -49.34
C HIS A 27 -41.18 10.89 -48.73
N GLU A 28 -40.44 11.34 -47.71
CA GLU A 28 -39.38 10.51 -47.13
C GLU A 28 -39.93 9.41 -46.21
N THR A 29 -39.32 8.23 -46.29
CA THR A 29 -39.62 7.11 -45.45
C THR A 29 -39.00 7.26 -44.05
N PRO A 30 -39.59 6.66 -42.99
CA PRO A 30 -38.97 6.68 -41.64
C PRO A 30 -37.50 6.20 -41.63
N VAL A 31 -37.12 5.33 -42.56
CA VAL A 31 -35.77 4.82 -42.74
C VAL A 31 -34.81 5.92 -43.20
N GLU A 32 -35.25 6.74 -44.16
CA GLU A 32 -34.45 7.86 -44.69
C GLU A 32 -34.20 8.92 -43.62
N VAL A 33 -35.19 9.27 -42.83
CA VAL A 33 -35.07 10.21 -41.73
C VAL A 33 -34.14 9.67 -40.62
N LEU A 34 -34.26 8.39 -40.27
CA LEU A 34 -33.39 7.77 -39.25
C LEU A 34 -31.92 7.72 -39.69
N TRP A 35 -31.65 7.39 -41.00
CA TRP A 35 -30.26 7.35 -41.44
C TRP A 35 -29.64 8.73 -41.50
N GLN A 36 -30.39 9.77 -41.93
CA GLN A 36 -29.91 11.16 -41.92
C GLN A 36 -29.61 11.66 -40.51
N ALA A 37 -30.53 11.40 -39.57
CA ALA A 37 -30.34 11.73 -38.16
C ALA A 37 -29.17 10.96 -37.55
N THR A 38 -29.01 9.65 -37.87
CA THR A 38 -27.84 8.85 -37.43
C THR A 38 -26.55 9.43 -37.98
N ALA A 39 -26.51 9.83 -39.27
CA ALA A 39 -25.36 10.45 -39.90
C ALA A 39 -25.04 11.81 -39.25
N ALA A 40 -26.04 12.63 -38.96
CA ALA A 40 -25.87 13.93 -38.30
C ALA A 40 -25.28 13.78 -36.88
N VAL A 41 -25.83 12.84 -36.06
CA VAL A 41 -25.33 12.58 -34.70
C VAL A 41 -23.91 12.05 -34.71
N THR A 42 -23.59 11.09 -35.59
CA THR A 42 -22.26 10.48 -35.66
C THR A 42 -21.21 11.40 -36.28
N SER A 43 -21.61 12.39 -37.10
CA SER A 43 -20.74 13.43 -37.65
C SER A 43 -20.51 14.59 -36.68
N SER A 44 -21.29 14.69 -35.61
CA SER A 44 -21.10 15.74 -34.59
C SER A 44 -19.73 15.67 -33.95
N ARG A 45 -19.14 16.83 -33.59
CA ARG A 45 -17.84 16.91 -32.91
C ARG A 45 -17.80 16.06 -31.65
N ASP A 46 -18.88 16.04 -30.90
CA ASP A 46 -18.99 15.26 -29.67
C ASP A 46 -18.86 13.75 -29.88
N PHE A 47 -19.21 13.25 -31.07
CA PHE A 47 -19.09 11.84 -31.41
C PHE A 47 -17.81 11.53 -32.20
N SER A 48 -17.43 12.40 -33.15
CA SER A 48 -16.32 12.15 -34.09
C SER A 48 -14.94 12.42 -33.53
N ASP A 49 -14.75 13.45 -32.68
CA ASP A 49 -13.42 13.87 -32.22
C ASP A 49 -12.71 12.84 -31.30
N GLN A 50 -13.44 11.89 -30.76
CA GLN A 50 -12.90 10.86 -29.86
C GLN A 50 -13.10 9.41 -30.37
N ALA A 51 -13.78 9.22 -31.50
CA ALA A 51 -14.11 7.90 -32.02
C ALA A 51 -13.00 7.37 -32.92
N TYR A 52 -12.16 6.48 -32.42
CA TYR A 52 -11.20 5.73 -33.25
C TYR A 52 -11.87 4.55 -33.97
N THR A 53 -12.88 3.95 -33.37
CA THR A 53 -13.64 2.81 -33.94
C THR A 53 -15.06 2.81 -33.41
N VAL A 54 -16.04 2.76 -34.29
CA VAL A 54 -17.46 2.60 -33.98
C VAL A 54 -17.81 1.12 -34.09
N PHE A 55 -18.41 0.57 -33.05
CA PHE A 55 -18.89 -0.82 -33.02
C PHE A 55 -20.37 -0.85 -33.33
N VAL A 56 -20.74 -1.49 -34.42
CA VAL A 56 -22.10 -1.64 -34.87
C VAL A 56 -22.62 -3.03 -34.53
N SER A 57 -23.75 -3.10 -33.84
CA SER A 57 -24.49 -4.34 -33.58
C SER A 57 -25.95 -4.14 -33.97
N TRP A 58 -26.56 -5.13 -34.53
CA TRP A 58 -27.96 -5.06 -34.93
C TRP A 58 -28.69 -6.39 -34.67
N GLU A 59 -29.97 -6.30 -34.37
CA GLU A 59 -30.85 -7.44 -34.20
C GLU A 59 -32.27 -7.04 -34.58
N ALA A 60 -33.01 -7.98 -35.18
CA ALA A 60 -34.40 -7.80 -35.58
C ALA A 60 -35.25 -8.92 -34.95
N ALA A 61 -36.34 -8.53 -34.28
CA ALA A 61 -37.28 -9.48 -33.72
C ALA A 61 -38.30 -9.98 -34.78
N ASP A 62 -38.57 -9.13 -35.78
CA ASP A 62 -39.51 -9.46 -36.88
C ASP A 62 -38.75 -9.59 -38.22
N GLY A 63 -39.00 -10.65 -38.96
CA GLY A 63 -38.39 -10.88 -40.27
C GLY A 63 -38.72 -9.79 -41.33
N ARG A 64 -39.78 -9.00 -41.13
CA ARG A 64 -40.11 -7.84 -42.00
C ARG A 64 -39.19 -6.67 -41.78
N SER A 65 -38.73 -6.47 -40.56
CA SER A 65 -37.86 -5.38 -40.18
C SER A 65 -36.41 -5.62 -40.63
N THR A 66 -36.02 -6.88 -40.89
CA THR A 66 -34.63 -7.26 -41.22
C THR A 66 -34.13 -6.55 -42.47
N GLY A 67 -34.92 -6.46 -43.53
CA GLY A 67 -34.54 -5.78 -44.78
C GLY A 67 -34.35 -4.28 -44.57
N LEU A 68 -35.31 -3.64 -43.89
CA LEU A 68 -35.28 -2.20 -43.62
C LEU A 68 -34.10 -1.81 -42.68
N LEU A 69 -33.84 -2.64 -41.67
CA LEU A 69 -32.67 -2.44 -40.80
C LEU A 69 -31.35 -2.60 -41.58
N GLN A 70 -31.31 -3.52 -42.54
CA GLN A 70 -30.14 -3.72 -43.37
C GLN A 70 -29.86 -2.53 -44.30
N ASP A 71 -30.91 -1.98 -44.91
CA ASP A 71 -30.85 -0.75 -45.71
C ASP A 71 -30.36 0.43 -44.87
N LEU A 72 -30.88 0.57 -43.65
CA LEU A 72 -30.49 1.60 -42.68
C LEU A 72 -29.01 1.50 -42.29
N ILE A 73 -28.52 0.27 -42.05
CA ILE A 73 -27.15 0.01 -41.72
C ILE A 73 -26.23 0.34 -42.90
N ASP A 74 -26.60 -0.05 -44.13
CA ASP A 74 -25.80 0.21 -45.33
C ASP A 74 -25.64 1.71 -45.62
N HIS A 75 -26.70 2.48 -45.41
CA HIS A 75 -26.65 3.93 -45.49
C HIS A 75 -25.79 4.54 -44.40
N ALA A 76 -25.87 4.07 -43.14
CA ALA A 76 -25.03 4.52 -42.05
C ALA A 76 -23.54 4.22 -42.30
N LEU A 77 -23.22 2.99 -42.77
CA LEU A 77 -21.86 2.59 -43.13
C LEU A 77 -21.28 3.45 -44.27
N SER A 78 -22.10 3.78 -45.27
CA SER A 78 -21.71 4.66 -46.37
C SER A 78 -21.37 6.09 -45.88
N SER A 79 -22.09 6.58 -44.88
CA SER A 79 -21.81 7.86 -44.19
C SER A 79 -20.52 7.79 -43.39
N PHE A 80 -20.29 6.72 -42.65
CA PHE A 80 -19.07 6.54 -41.87
C PHE A 80 -17.82 6.46 -42.77
N ALA A 81 -17.91 5.77 -43.90
CA ALA A 81 -16.84 5.71 -44.90
C ALA A 81 -16.48 7.10 -45.44
N ARG A 82 -17.47 7.93 -45.72
CA ARG A 82 -17.24 9.34 -46.13
C ARG A 82 -16.54 10.17 -45.05
N ASN A 83 -16.90 9.94 -43.78
CA ASN A 83 -16.32 10.64 -42.62
C ASN A 83 -15.02 10.00 -42.11
N ARG A 84 -14.46 9.00 -42.81
CA ARG A 84 -13.23 8.28 -42.44
C ARG A 84 -13.25 7.65 -41.05
N LEU A 85 -14.42 7.27 -40.55
CA LEU A 85 -14.55 6.56 -39.28
C LEU A 85 -14.25 5.07 -39.49
N SER A 86 -13.46 4.49 -38.59
CA SER A 86 -13.25 3.05 -38.56
C SER A 86 -14.50 2.37 -37.96
N VAL A 87 -15.06 1.39 -38.66
CA VAL A 87 -16.27 0.68 -38.23
C VAL A 87 -15.98 -0.80 -38.09
N GLN A 88 -16.47 -1.40 -37.01
CA GLN A 88 -16.44 -2.84 -36.80
C GLN A 88 -17.87 -3.35 -36.56
N ILE A 89 -18.38 -4.19 -37.48
CA ILE A 89 -19.67 -4.84 -37.30
C ILE A 89 -19.49 -6.09 -36.46
N VAL A 90 -20.28 -6.20 -35.39
CA VAL A 90 -20.15 -7.30 -34.41
C VAL A 90 -21.52 -7.73 -33.92
N ASN A 91 -22.13 -8.70 -34.60
CA ASN A 91 -23.48 -9.18 -34.25
C ASN A 91 -23.51 -10.25 -33.16
N ARG A 92 -22.57 -11.20 -33.16
CA ARG A 92 -22.46 -12.22 -32.10
C ARG A 92 -21.00 -12.37 -31.72
N ILE A 93 -20.66 -12.02 -30.47
CA ILE A 93 -19.25 -12.04 -30.05
C ILE A 93 -18.94 -13.36 -29.38
N THR A 94 -18.02 -14.07 -30.01
CA THR A 94 -17.38 -15.26 -29.45
C THR A 94 -15.93 -15.02 -29.03
N VAL A 95 -15.33 -13.87 -29.42
CA VAL A 95 -13.90 -13.59 -29.19
C VAL A 95 -13.73 -12.36 -28.30
N PRO A 96 -12.96 -12.45 -27.20
CA PRO A 96 -12.67 -11.31 -26.36
C PRO A 96 -11.85 -10.27 -27.11
N LEU A 97 -12.32 -9.03 -27.17
CA LEU A 97 -11.58 -7.91 -27.74
C LEU A 97 -10.42 -7.51 -26.83
N ARG A 98 -9.33 -7.02 -27.42
CA ARG A 98 -8.19 -6.50 -26.66
C ARG A 98 -8.53 -5.28 -25.80
N ARG A 99 -9.57 -4.52 -26.18
CA ARG A 99 -10.06 -3.34 -25.44
C ARG A 99 -11.59 -3.34 -25.44
N PRO A 100 -12.23 -2.88 -24.35
CA PRO A 100 -13.69 -2.70 -24.30
C PRO A 100 -14.15 -1.68 -25.33
N ARG A 101 -15.35 -1.87 -25.88
CA ARG A 101 -15.96 -1.00 -26.88
C ARG A 101 -16.37 0.32 -26.25
N ILE A 102 -15.90 1.43 -26.79
CA ILE A 102 -16.17 2.78 -26.27
C ILE A 102 -17.35 3.43 -27.01
N PHE A 103 -17.42 3.26 -28.34
CA PHE A 103 -18.47 3.83 -29.18
C PHE A 103 -19.34 2.71 -29.76
N ASN A 104 -20.57 2.65 -29.32
CA ASN A 104 -21.49 1.57 -29.64
C ASN A 104 -22.71 2.14 -30.36
N LEU A 105 -23.05 1.55 -31.49
CA LEU A 105 -24.21 1.86 -32.28
C LEU A 105 -25.06 0.59 -32.42
N PHE A 106 -26.27 0.64 -31.90
CA PHE A 106 -27.21 -0.47 -31.96
C PHE A 106 -28.40 -0.14 -32.86
N PHE A 107 -28.72 -1.02 -33.78
CA PHE A 107 -29.92 -0.92 -34.61
C PHE A 107 -30.87 -2.02 -34.18
N VAL A 108 -32.08 -1.65 -33.76
CA VAL A 108 -33.10 -2.56 -33.21
C VAL A 108 -34.49 -2.19 -33.69
N ASP A 109 -35.36 -3.17 -33.82
CA ASP A 109 -36.76 -2.96 -34.21
C ASP A 109 -37.74 -2.97 -33.02
N GLY A 110 -37.24 -3.24 -31.81
CA GLY A 110 -38.05 -3.27 -30.62
C GLY A 110 -37.31 -3.76 -29.38
N MET A 111 -38.07 -3.91 -28.29
CA MET A 111 -37.53 -4.36 -27.00
C MET A 111 -36.95 -5.79 -27.05
N PRO A 112 -37.55 -6.78 -27.74
CA PRO A 112 -36.98 -8.13 -27.82
C PRO A 112 -35.62 -8.17 -28.50
N ALA A 113 -35.45 -7.45 -29.63
CA ALA A 113 -34.17 -7.30 -30.34
C ALA A 113 -33.12 -6.63 -29.47
N PHE A 114 -33.52 -5.59 -28.74
CA PHE A 114 -32.61 -4.93 -27.78
C PHE A 114 -32.18 -5.87 -26.66
N GLU A 115 -33.09 -6.67 -26.07
CA GLU A 115 -32.75 -7.61 -24.98
C GLU A 115 -31.75 -8.68 -25.43
N GLU A 116 -31.77 -9.08 -26.69
CA GLU A 116 -30.77 -10.02 -27.21
C GLU A 116 -29.35 -9.39 -27.22
N ILE A 117 -29.22 -8.16 -27.74
CA ILE A 117 -27.95 -7.40 -27.66
C ILE A 117 -27.57 -7.16 -26.19
N TYR A 118 -28.51 -6.72 -25.37
CA TYR A 118 -28.30 -6.41 -23.96
C TYR A 118 -27.80 -7.63 -23.16
N SER A 119 -28.28 -8.84 -23.48
CA SER A 119 -27.86 -10.07 -22.83
C SER A 119 -26.35 -10.33 -23.00
N THR A 120 -25.78 -9.93 -24.15
CA THR A 120 -24.34 -10.08 -24.47
C THR A 120 -23.47 -9.01 -23.82
N MET A 121 -24.05 -7.92 -23.32
CA MET A 121 -23.27 -6.81 -22.74
C MET A 121 -22.64 -7.22 -21.40
N CYS A 122 -21.34 -7.23 -21.34
CA CYS A 122 -20.59 -7.38 -20.10
C CYS A 122 -19.44 -6.37 -20.03
N SER A 123 -18.98 -6.06 -18.84
CA SER A 123 -17.91 -5.07 -18.60
C SER A 123 -16.57 -5.43 -19.26
N LYS A 124 -16.35 -6.69 -19.60
CA LYS A 124 -15.14 -7.14 -20.34
C LYS A 124 -15.17 -6.74 -21.81
N LEU A 125 -16.35 -6.63 -22.39
CA LEU A 125 -16.54 -6.36 -23.82
C LEU A 125 -16.96 -4.91 -24.08
N PHE A 126 -17.72 -4.31 -23.17
CA PHE A 126 -18.28 -2.99 -23.31
C PHE A 126 -17.77 -2.05 -22.22
N ASN A 127 -17.39 -0.84 -22.62
CA ASN A 127 -17.09 0.21 -21.66
C ASN A 127 -18.40 0.92 -21.26
N PHE A 128 -18.84 0.73 -20.03
CA PHE A 128 -20.09 1.33 -19.54
C PHE A 128 -20.02 2.85 -19.37
N ALA A 129 -18.82 3.42 -19.29
CA ALA A 129 -18.60 4.87 -19.40
C ALA A 129 -18.52 5.35 -20.85
N GLY A 130 -18.55 4.45 -21.83
CA GLY A 130 -18.56 4.75 -23.26
C GLY A 130 -19.84 5.42 -23.74
N ARG A 131 -19.94 5.68 -25.05
CA ARG A 131 -21.08 6.31 -25.69
C ARG A 131 -21.89 5.25 -26.43
N TYR A 132 -23.20 5.34 -26.30
CA TYR A 132 -24.16 4.43 -26.90
C TYR A 132 -25.21 5.22 -27.67
N LEU A 133 -25.35 4.92 -28.95
CA LEU A 133 -26.44 5.40 -29.79
C LEU A 133 -27.28 4.19 -30.20
N ILE A 134 -28.56 4.18 -29.84
CA ILE A 134 -29.48 3.13 -30.16
C ILE A 134 -30.50 3.71 -31.17
N VAL A 135 -30.53 3.12 -32.35
CA VAL A 135 -31.45 3.51 -33.42
C VAL A 135 -32.61 2.53 -33.43
N LEU A 136 -33.78 3.01 -33.05
CA LEU A 136 -35.01 2.20 -32.94
C LEU A 136 -35.89 2.44 -34.17
N LEU A 137 -36.08 1.39 -34.96
CA LEU A 137 -36.98 1.35 -36.09
C LEU A 137 -38.29 0.69 -35.66
N SER A 138 -39.33 1.48 -35.39
CA SER A 138 -40.68 0.94 -35.05
C SER A 138 -41.60 1.00 -36.26
N LEU A 139 -42.19 -0.16 -36.58
CA LEU A 139 -43.18 -0.29 -37.67
C LEU A 139 -44.64 -0.24 -37.19
N GLU A 140 -44.87 -0.15 -35.87
CA GLU A 140 -46.21 -0.14 -35.27
C GLU A 140 -46.69 1.30 -35.00
N ALA A 141 -47.94 1.59 -35.37
CA ALA A 141 -48.53 2.95 -35.33
C ALA A 141 -49.11 3.34 -33.94
N VAL A 142 -48.49 2.97 -32.81
CA VAL A 142 -49.07 3.20 -31.48
C VAL A 142 -48.17 4.06 -30.58
N ASP A 143 -48.49 5.35 -30.49
CA ASP A 143 -47.72 6.38 -29.74
C ASP A 143 -47.36 6.04 -28.29
N GLU A 144 -48.25 5.45 -27.51
CA GLU A 144 -47.96 5.12 -26.11
C GLU A 144 -47.03 3.92 -25.93
N ARG A 145 -46.91 3.05 -26.91
CA ARG A 145 -46.02 1.87 -26.82
C ARG A 145 -44.57 2.22 -27.11
N ASP A 146 -44.35 3.11 -28.07
CA ASP A 146 -43.00 3.50 -28.51
C ASP A 146 -42.24 4.25 -27.42
N GLU A 147 -42.88 5.19 -26.73
CA GLU A 147 -42.28 5.85 -25.56
C GLU A 147 -41.98 4.86 -24.42
N LYS A 148 -42.84 3.85 -24.23
CA LYS A 148 -42.58 2.78 -23.23
C LYS A 148 -41.42 1.89 -23.62
N ILE A 149 -41.21 1.61 -24.93
CA ILE A 149 -40.05 0.87 -25.43
C ILE A 149 -38.77 1.68 -25.22
N VAL A 150 -38.76 2.95 -25.63
CA VAL A 150 -37.65 3.84 -25.42
C VAL A 150 -37.28 3.95 -23.93
N LEU A 151 -38.25 4.17 -23.06
CA LEU A 151 -38.03 4.22 -21.62
C LEU A 151 -37.52 2.87 -21.06
N GLY A 152 -38.05 1.76 -21.56
CA GLY A 152 -37.61 0.41 -21.19
C GLY A 152 -36.15 0.17 -21.55
N ILE A 153 -35.73 0.56 -22.77
CA ILE A 153 -34.33 0.48 -23.23
C ILE A 153 -33.44 1.31 -22.32
N LEU A 154 -33.80 2.56 -22.04
CA LEU A 154 -33.03 3.47 -21.21
C LEU A 154 -32.87 2.97 -19.76
N GLN A 155 -33.98 2.44 -19.18
CA GLN A 155 -33.96 1.83 -17.85
C GLN A 155 -33.07 0.58 -17.79
N ARG A 156 -33.09 -0.28 -18.81
CA ARG A 156 -32.22 -1.44 -18.90
C ARG A 156 -30.74 -1.03 -18.98
N MET A 157 -30.42 -0.03 -19.81
CA MET A 157 -29.04 0.50 -19.89
C MET A 157 -28.60 1.05 -18.54
N TRP A 158 -29.49 1.75 -17.83
CA TRP A 158 -29.21 2.24 -16.49
C TRP A 158 -29.00 1.12 -15.46
N GLN A 159 -29.69 0.00 -15.54
CA GLN A 159 -29.43 -1.15 -14.66
C GLN A 159 -27.99 -1.64 -14.71
N ARG A 160 -27.28 -1.36 -15.80
CA ARG A 160 -25.82 -1.60 -15.93
C ARG A 160 -24.98 -0.35 -15.73
N TYR A 161 -25.56 0.72 -15.20
CA TYR A 161 -24.91 2.02 -14.97
C TYR A 161 -24.33 2.66 -16.23
N VAL A 162 -24.92 2.39 -17.40
CA VAL A 162 -24.57 3.07 -18.66
C VAL A 162 -25.34 4.37 -18.72
N VAL A 163 -24.64 5.52 -18.65
CA VAL A 163 -25.27 6.85 -18.58
C VAL A 163 -25.28 7.60 -19.91
N ASN A 164 -24.28 7.37 -20.76
CA ASN A 164 -24.15 8.06 -22.05
C ASN A 164 -24.93 7.32 -23.14
N VAL A 165 -26.24 7.26 -23.02
CA VAL A 165 -27.13 6.55 -23.93
C VAL A 165 -28.07 7.53 -24.59
N ASN A 166 -28.10 7.52 -25.91
CA ASN A 166 -29.07 8.21 -26.72
C ASN A 166 -29.90 7.19 -27.52
N VAL A 167 -31.21 7.32 -27.52
CA VAL A 167 -32.09 6.53 -28.36
C VAL A 167 -32.65 7.44 -29.44
N LEU A 168 -32.35 7.13 -30.70
CA LEU A 168 -32.88 7.82 -31.86
C LEU A 168 -34.08 7.03 -32.38
N PHE A 169 -35.18 7.73 -32.54
CA PHE A 169 -36.47 7.14 -32.90
C PHE A 169 -37.19 7.99 -33.96
N ALA A 170 -37.75 7.37 -34.96
CA ALA A 170 -38.68 8.01 -35.89
C ALA A 170 -40.02 7.32 -35.88
N SER A 171 -41.10 8.10 -35.79
CA SER A 171 -42.48 7.59 -35.80
C SER A 171 -43.06 7.63 -37.22
N ILE A 172 -43.81 6.60 -37.57
CA ILE A 172 -44.56 6.55 -38.84
C ILE A 172 -45.59 7.69 -38.94
N ARG A 173 -46.06 8.25 -37.80
CA ARG A 173 -47.00 9.38 -37.79
C ARG A 173 -46.38 10.72 -38.06
N THR A 174 -45.10 10.86 -37.81
CA THR A 174 -44.33 12.04 -38.11
C THR A 174 -43.13 11.67 -38.98
N PRO A 175 -43.36 11.26 -40.23
CA PRO A 175 -42.36 10.60 -41.05
C PRO A 175 -41.13 11.52 -41.30
N ASN A 176 -41.31 12.83 -41.22
CA ASN A 176 -40.24 13.82 -41.49
C ASN A 176 -39.50 14.29 -40.22
N ARG A 177 -39.61 13.51 -39.11
CA ARG A 177 -38.95 13.89 -37.84
C ARG A 177 -38.38 12.68 -37.13
N ALA A 178 -37.11 12.79 -36.74
CA ALA A 178 -36.47 11.88 -35.78
C ALA A 178 -36.32 12.58 -34.44
N ASP A 179 -36.73 11.91 -33.39
CA ASP A 179 -36.59 12.40 -32.03
C ASP A 179 -35.45 11.62 -31.31
N MET A 180 -34.62 12.35 -30.57
CA MET A 180 -33.55 11.76 -29.78
C MET A 180 -33.91 11.84 -28.31
N PHE A 181 -33.94 10.70 -27.66
CA PHE A 181 -34.20 10.54 -26.23
C PHE A 181 -32.90 10.22 -25.51
N THR A 182 -32.65 10.91 -24.40
CA THR A 182 -31.53 10.61 -23.52
C THR A 182 -32.04 10.43 -22.10
N TYR A 183 -31.39 9.56 -21.35
CA TYR A 183 -31.76 9.24 -19.98
C TYR A 183 -30.81 9.90 -18.98
N PHE A 184 -31.39 10.66 -18.07
CA PHE A 184 -30.66 11.32 -17.00
C PHE A 184 -31.02 10.66 -15.67
N PRO A 185 -30.24 9.65 -15.23
CA PRO A 185 -30.59 8.83 -14.06
C PRO A 185 -30.53 9.57 -12.72
N PHE A 186 -29.99 10.78 -12.69
CA PHE A 186 -29.85 11.55 -11.48
C PHE A 186 -30.68 12.85 -11.55
N ASN A 187 -31.88 12.85 -10.99
CA ASN A 187 -32.75 14.03 -10.93
C ASN A 187 -33.10 14.40 -9.48
N SER A 188 -33.27 15.68 -9.20
CA SER A 188 -33.57 16.25 -7.89
C SER A 188 -34.81 15.66 -7.18
N ARG A 189 -35.75 15.04 -7.88
CA ARG A 189 -36.94 14.41 -7.28
C ARG A 189 -36.83 12.89 -7.11
N PHE A 190 -36.07 12.18 -7.95
CA PHE A 190 -36.04 10.72 -7.98
C PHE A 190 -34.67 10.12 -8.23
N CYS A 191 -33.60 10.88 -8.13
CA CYS A 191 -32.26 10.46 -8.54
C CYS A 191 -32.18 10.01 -10.01
N GLU A 192 -32.92 10.64 -10.90
CA GLU A 192 -33.12 10.18 -12.27
C GLU A 192 -32.94 11.23 -13.37
N LYS A 193 -32.15 12.29 -13.23
CA LYS A 193 -31.85 13.20 -14.36
C LYS A 193 -30.50 13.89 -14.23
N VAL A 194 -29.65 13.86 -15.25
CA VAL A 194 -28.39 14.63 -15.32
C VAL A 194 -28.03 15.07 -16.73
N GLN A 195 -27.25 16.17 -16.80
CA GLN A 195 -26.49 16.59 -17.98
C GLN A 195 -25.28 15.68 -18.26
N PRO A 196 -24.70 15.67 -19.48
CA PRO A 196 -23.66 14.74 -19.92
C PRO A 196 -22.30 14.86 -19.19
N ILE A 197 -22.14 15.83 -18.29
CA ILE A 197 -21.01 15.96 -17.37
C ILE A 197 -21.53 15.70 -15.96
N LEU A 198 -21.08 14.63 -15.32
CA LEU A 198 -21.46 14.24 -13.95
C LEU A 198 -20.81 15.18 -12.90
N ASP A 199 -21.07 16.49 -13.00
CA ASP A 199 -20.58 17.48 -12.03
C ASP A 199 -21.48 17.60 -10.79
N ASP A 200 -22.73 17.13 -10.87
CA ASP A 200 -23.71 17.13 -9.77
C ASP A 200 -24.51 15.82 -9.77
N ILE A 201 -24.46 15.07 -8.68
CA ILE A 201 -25.19 13.80 -8.49
C ILE A 201 -26.51 14.04 -7.71
N HIS A 202 -26.89 15.29 -7.49
CA HIS A 202 -28.19 15.70 -6.93
C HIS A 202 -28.62 14.97 -5.65
N ARG A 203 -27.68 14.79 -4.71
CA ARG A 203 -27.83 14.10 -3.42
C ARG A 203 -28.23 12.63 -3.52
N CYS A 204 -28.06 11.99 -4.69
CA CYS A 204 -28.29 10.57 -4.81
C CYS A 204 -27.40 9.77 -3.86
N PRO A 205 -27.93 8.72 -3.21
CA PRO A 205 -27.17 7.91 -2.27
C PRO A 205 -26.17 7.01 -3.00
N LEU A 206 -24.90 7.09 -2.63
CA LEU A 206 -23.87 6.17 -3.08
C LEU A 206 -23.39 5.31 -1.91
N LYS A 207 -23.41 3.99 -2.10
CA LYS A 207 -22.93 3.02 -1.12
C LYS A 207 -21.42 2.91 -1.22
N VAL A 208 -20.73 3.02 -0.10
CA VAL A 208 -19.26 3.01 -0.02
C VAL A 208 -18.80 1.88 0.89
N ALA A 209 -17.94 0.99 0.39
CA ALA A 209 -17.31 -0.01 1.22
C ALA A 209 -16.19 0.63 2.04
N VAL A 210 -16.31 0.55 3.37
CA VAL A 210 -15.38 1.16 4.33
C VAL A 210 -14.87 0.13 5.34
N TYR A 211 -13.63 0.32 5.80
CA TYR A 211 -13.00 -0.51 6.82
C TYR A 211 -11.96 0.30 7.58
N THR A 212 -11.69 -0.07 8.81
CA THR A 212 -10.70 0.64 9.63
C THR A 212 -9.28 0.34 9.18
N TYR A 213 -8.52 1.42 8.88
CA TYR A 213 -7.11 1.35 8.54
C TYR A 213 -6.32 2.58 9.02
N SER A 214 -5.67 2.44 10.18
CA SER A 214 -4.74 3.44 10.75
C SER A 214 -5.28 4.89 10.69
N ALA A 215 -4.46 5.85 10.32
CA ALA A 215 -4.81 7.28 10.19
C ALA A 215 -5.73 7.59 8.99
N PHE A 216 -5.86 6.67 8.02
CA PHE A 216 -6.58 6.95 6.77
C PHE A 216 -8.09 6.79 6.91
N MET A 217 -8.54 5.71 7.53
CA MET A 217 -9.96 5.48 7.73
C MET A 217 -10.22 4.85 9.10
N GLN A 218 -11.00 5.50 9.93
CA GLN A 218 -11.51 4.98 11.20
C GLN A 218 -13.01 4.91 11.14
N VAL A 219 -13.56 3.72 11.30
CA VAL A 219 -15.00 3.46 11.31
C VAL A 219 -15.44 3.37 12.77
N HIS A 220 -16.29 4.30 13.19
CA HIS A 220 -16.87 4.30 14.53
C HIS A 220 -18.26 3.69 14.48
N ILE A 221 -18.45 2.63 15.26
CA ILE A 221 -19.70 1.87 15.31
C ILE A 221 -20.44 2.26 16.61
N SER A 222 -21.73 2.53 16.47
CA SER A 222 -22.64 2.77 17.61
C SER A 222 -22.89 1.49 18.39
N SER A 223 -23.39 1.60 19.62
CA SER A 223 -23.84 0.46 20.44
C SER A 223 -24.95 -0.38 19.79
N GLN A 224 -25.60 0.16 18.76
CA GLN A 224 -26.64 -0.52 17.96
C GLN A 224 -26.08 -1.28 16.74
N GLY A 225 -24.74 -1.25 16.52
CA GLY A 225 -24.11 -1.88 15.37
C GLY A 225 -24.14 -1.07 14.07
N GLU A 226 -24.59 0.19 14.12
CA GLU A 226 -24.60 1.08 12.95
C GLU A 226 -23.34 1.98 12.94
N ILE A 227 -22.89 2.34 11.72
CA ILE A 227 -21.77 3.27 11.54
C ILE A 227 -22.21 4.67 11.98
N SER A 228 -21.65 5.17 13.07
CA SER A 228 -21.98 6.48 13.64
C SER A 228 -21.19 7.60 12.98
N SER A 229 -19.90 7.39 12.71
CA SER A 229 -19.04 8.38 12.06
C SER A 229 -17.84 7.75 11.39
N LEU A 230 -17.26 8.47 10.43
CA LEU A 230 -16.01 8.14 9.76
C LEU A 230 -15.01 9.25 10.04
N THR A 231 -13.77 8.89 10.37
CA THR A 231 -12.68 9.85 10.59
C THR A 231 -11.41 9.39 9.88
N GLY A 232 -10.47 10.31 9.65
CA GLY A 232 -9.20 10.03 8.96
C GLY A 232 -9.09 10.70 7.60
N VAL A 233 -7.94 10.54 6.95
CA VAL A 233 -7.61 11.20 5.67
C VAL A 233 -8.62 10.83 4.57
N ASP A 234 -8.94 9.55 4.45
CA ASP A 234 -9.87 9.06 3.42
C ASP A 234 -11.32 9.45 3.72
N SER A 235 -11.67 9.66 4.99
CA SER A 235 -12.97 10.25 5.35
C SER A 235 -13.07 11.70 4.88
N LEU A 236 -11.99 12.49 4.98
CA LEU A 236 -11.95 13.86 4.43
C LEU A 236 -12.06 13.84 2.90
N LEU A 237 -11.36 12.91 2.23
CA LEU A 237 -11.47 12.71 0.78
C LEU A 237 -12.90 12.35 0.38
N LEU A 238 -13.53 11.43 1.10
CA LEU A 238 -14.92 11.02 0.86
C LEU A 238 -15.90 12.18 1.02
N ASN A 239 -15.74 12.98 2.07
CA ASN A 239 -16.55 14.16 2.31
C ASN A 239 -16.33 15.23 1.23
N TYR A 240 -15.09 15.43 0.78
CA TYR A 240 -14.78 16.33 -0.32
C TYR A 240 -15.45 15.90 -1.63
N LEU A 241 -15.36 14.60 -1.98
CA LEU A 241 -16.02 14.07 -3.17
C LEU A 241 -17.55 14.20 -3.06
N SER A 242 -18.12 13.88 -1.89
CA SER A 242 -19.56 14.00 -1.63
C SER A 242 -20.06 15.44 -1.79
N THR A 243 -19.34 16.40 -1.22
CA THR A 243 -19.72 17.83 -1.30
C THR A 243 -19.55 18.40 -2.70
N THR A 244 -18.46 18.06 -3.39
CA THR A 244 -18.16 18.63 -4.72
C THR A 244 -18.95 18.00 -5.85
N LEU A 245 -19.39 16.74 -5.69
CA LEU A 245 -20.24 16.01 -6.64
C LEU A 245 -21.69 15.91 -6.13
N ASN A 246 -21.99 16.46 -4.95
CA ASN A 246 -23.32 16.54 -4.37
C ASN A 246 -24.03 15.17 -4.27
N PHE A 247 -23.40 14.18 -3.61
CA PHE A 247 -24.03 12.89 -3.33
C PHE A 247 -24.12 12.60 -1.83
N THR A 248 -25.05 11.71 -1.44
CA THR A 248 -25.19 11.27 -0.05
C THR A 248 -24.40 9.98 0.18
N ILE A 249 -23.59 9.95 1.23
CA ILE A 249 -22.75 8.80 1.57
C ILE A 249 -23.58 7.77 2.36
N ILE A 250 -23.61 6.51 1.89
CA ILE A 250 -24.12 5.38 2.65
C ILE A 250 -22.95 4.42 2.91
N PRO A 251 -22.29 4.51 4.06
CA PRO A 251 -21.19 3.62 4.37
C PRO A 251 -21.67 2.20 4.62
N ARG A 252 -20.90 1.21 4.13
CA ARG A 252 -21.10 -0.21 4.36
C ARG A 252 -19.80 -0.78 4.89
N GLU A 253 -19.82 -1.34 6.08
CA GLU A 253 -18.65 -1.96 6.68
C GLU A 253 -18.29 -3.25 5.97
N VAL A 254 -17.00 -3.41 5.69
CA VAL A 254 -16.46 -4.67 5.16
C VAL A 254 -16.39 -5.69 6.29
N PRO A 255 -16.78 -6.97 6.08
CA PRO A 255 -16.69 -8.02 7.09
C PRO A 255 -15.31 -8.07 7.75
N HIS A 256 -15.30 -8.29 9.08
CA HIS A 256 -14.09 -8.25 9.90
C HIS A 256 -12.96 -9.14 9.34
N GLY A 257 -11.74 -8.61 9.35
CA GLY A 257 -10.52 -9.29 8.90
C GLY A 257 -10.23 -9.20 7.40
N LEU A 258 -11.21 -8.90 6.55
CA LEU A 258 -11.04 -8.93 5.10
C LEU A 258 -10.54 -7.61 4.49
N ARG A 259 -10.70 -6.48 5.16
CA ARG A 259 -10.24 -5.13 4.70
C ARG A 259 -10.47 -4.93 3.19
N PHE A 260 -9.41 -4.54 2.45
CA PHE A 260 -9.46 -4.41 0.99
C PHE A 260 -9.69 -5.75 0.26
N GLY A 261 -9.29 -6.88 0.85
CA GLY A 261 -9.43 -8.21 0.27
C GLY A 261 -8.37 -8.59 -0.76
N LEU A 262 -8.60 -9.71 -1.45
CA LEU A 262 -7.78 -10.25 -2.54
C LEU A 262 -8.61 -10.37 -3.82
N ILE A 263 -7.96 -10.24 -4.97
CA ILE A 263 -8.48 -10.66 -6.27
C ILE A 263 -7.61 -11.82 -6.76
N TYR A 264 -8.25 -12.92 -7.11
CA TYR A 264 -7.59 -14.08 -7.69
C TYR A 264 -7.58 -14.00 -9.22
N GLU A 265 -6.69 -14.74 -9.87
CA GLU A 265 -6.57 -14.74 -11.34
C GLU A 265 -7.84 -15.21 -12.06
N ASN A 266 -8.64 -16.06 -11.42
CA ASN A 266 -9.96 -16.49 -11.93
C ASN A 266 -11.03 -15.40 -11.84
N GLY A 267 -10.73 -14.23 -11.27
CA GLY A 267 -11.64 -13.09 -11.10
C GLY A 267 -12.53 -13.16 -9.86
N THR A 268 -12.38 -14.16 -9.00
CA THR A 268 -13.03 -14.15 -7.69
C THR A 268 -12.34 -13.15 -6.77
N SER A 269 -13.07 -12.56 -5.83
CA SER A 269 -12.55 -11.53 -4.93
C SER A 269 -13.14 -11.66 -3.53
N THR A 270 -12.47 -11.04 -2.57
CA THR A 270 -12.90 -10.98 -1.16
C THR A 270 -12.86 -9.55 -0.65
N GLY A 271 -13.42 -9.29 0.53
CA GLY A 271 -13.35 -7.99 1.19
C GLY A 271 -14.06 -6.86 0.43
N ALA A 272 -13.55 -5.64 0.56
CA ALA A 272 -14.14 -4.46 -0.11
C ALA A 272 -14.21 -4.59 -1.63
N MET A 273 -13.21 -5.26 -2.24
CA MET A 273 -13.21 -5.51 -3.69
C MET A 273 -14.37 -6.38 -4.12
N SER A 274 -14.72 -7.42 -3.34
CA SER A 274 -15.87 -8.27 -3.61
C SER A 274 -17.17 -7.46 -3.58
N MET A 275 -17.36 -6.61 -2.57
CA MET A 275 -18.57 -5.78 -2.44
C MET A 275 -18.74 -4.83 -3.64
N VAL A 276 -17.66 -4.27 -4.17
CA VAL A 276 -17.72 -3.41 -5.36
C VAL A 276 -17.97 -4.23 -6.63
N MET A 277 -17.31 -5.39 -6.78
CA MET A 277 -17.47 -6.24 -7.97
C MET A 277 -18.84 -6.92 -8.04
N GLN A 278 -19.45 -7.23 -6.88
CA GLN A 278 -20.80 -7.81 -6.77
C GLN A 278 -21.92 -6.76 -6.73
N GLU A 279 -21.56 -5.47 -6.89
CA GLU A 279 -22.52 -4.34 -6.93
C GLU A 279 -23.24 -4.07 -5.60
N GLU A 280 -22.74 -4.61 -4.49
CA GLU A 280 -23.26 -4.30 -3.16
C GLU A 280 -22.94 -2.85 -2.77
N THR A 281 -21.77 -2.34 -3.27
CA THR A 281 -21.31 -0.97 -3.10
C THR A 281 -20.87 -0.37 -4.42
N ASN A 282 -20.94 0.96 -4.53
CA ASN A 282 -20.55 1.69 -5.74
C ASN A 282 -19.05 1.85 -5.90
N PHE A 283 -18.34 2.04 -4.77
CA PHE A 283 -16.88 2.19 -4.73
C PHE A 283 -16.32 1.88 -3.34
N THR A 284 -15.00 1.80 -3.25
CA THR A 284 -14.27 1.60 -2.00
C THR A 284 -13.10 2.55 -1.88
N LEU A 285 -12.80 2.96 -0.64
CA LEU A 285 -11.59 3.67 -0.24
C LEU A 285 -11.24 3.26 1.20
N GLY A 286 -10.07 3.59 1.66
CA GLY A 286 -9.54 3.16 2.96
C GLY A 286 -8.11 2.65 2.78
N TYR A 287 -7.19 3.53 2.32
CA TYR A 287 -5.83 3.14 2.00
C TYR A 287 -5.76 2.11 0.85
N PHE A 288 -6.62 2.30 -0.15
CA PHE A 288 -6.74 1.36 -1.26
C PHE A 288 -5.62 1.57 -2.27
N GLY A 289 -4.64 0.64 -2.29
CA GLY A 289 -3.45 0.76 -3.14
C GLY A 289 -3.65 0.29 -4.56
N TYR A 290 -2.96 0.94 -5.52
CA TYR A 290 -2.92 0.54 -6.92
C TYR A 290 -2.17 -0.78 -7.10
N ASN A 291 -2.76 -1.72 -7.86
CA ASN A 291 -2.15 -3.01 -8.22
C ASN A 291 -2.62 -3.42 -9.61
N TYR A 292 -1.77 -4.12 -10.37
CA TYR A 292 -2.08 -4.60 -11.72
C TYR A 292 -3.34 -5.48 -11.77
N LEU A 293 -3.48 -6.45 -10.85
CA LEU A 293 -4.66 -7.32 -10.80
C LEU A 293 -5.94 -6.53 -10.50
N ARG A 294 -5.86 -5.54 -9.60
CA ARG A 294 -6.99 -4.66 -9.32
C ARG A 294 -7.39 -3.87 -10.55
N HIS A 295 -6.42 -3.30 -11.27
CA HIS A 295 -6.70 -2.55 -12.50
C HIS A 295 -7.31 -3.41 -13.62
N LYS A 296 -6.99 -4.71 -13.65
CA LYS A 296 -7.57 -5.66 -14.61
C LYS A 296 -9.08 -5.90 -14.40
N TYR A 297 -9.54 -5.88 -13.15
CA TYR A 297 -10.91 -6.25 -12.77
C TYR A 297 -11.74 -5.09 -12.23
N MET A 298 -11.14 -3.94 -11.94
CA MET A 298 -11.77 -2.75 -11.39
C MET A 298 -11.28 -1.50 -12.11
N SER A 299 -12.10 -0.45 -12.14
CA SER A 299 -11.63 0.90 -12.50
C SER A 299 -11.02 1.53 -11.27
N LEU A 300 -9.78 2.00 -11.40
CA LEU A 300 -9.06 2.72 -10.36
C LEU A 300 -8.95 4.18 -10.76
N THR A 301 -9.21 5.09 -9.82
CA THR A 301 -9.06 6.53 -10.08
C THR A 301 -7.60 6.93 -10.21
N GLN A 302 -7.37 8.20 -10.58
CA GLN A 302 -6.09 8.86 -10.39
C GLN A 302 -5.67 8.78 -8.92
N ASN A 303 -4.34 8.75 -8.72
CA ASN A 303 -3.78 8.61 -7.38
C ASN A 303 -4.00 9.89 -6.58
N TYR A 304 -4.52 9.76 -5.37
CA TYR A 304 -4.64 10.90 -4.47
C TYR A 304 -3.44 11.04 -3.51
N TYR A 305 -2.68 9.95 -3.27
CA TYR A 305 -1.51 9.96 -2.41
C TYR A 305 -0.51 8.87 -2.80
N TYR A 306 0.78 9.05 -2.45
CA TYR A 306 1.83 8.03 -2.58
C TYR A 306 2.38 7.67 -1.21
N SER A 307 2.14 6.45 -0.80
CA SER A 307 2.65 5.91 0.45
C SER A 307 3.96 5.15 0.26
N LYS A 308 4.74 5.05 1.34
CA LYS A 308 6.01 4.32 1.40
C LYS A 308 5.79 2.98 2.10
N LEU A 309 6.12 1.89 1.42
CA LEU A 309 6.16 0.56 2.02
C LEU A 309 7.55 0.30 2.61
N LEU A 310 7.60 -0.02 3.88
CA LEU A 310 8.81 -0.21 4.66
C LEU A 310 8.80 -1.59 5.32
N VAL A 311 9.97 -1.99 5.81
CA VAL A 311 10.11 -3.18 6.64
C VAL A 311 10.38 -2.75 8.08
N ILE A 312 9.55 -3.19 8.99
CA ILE A 312 9.80 -3.14 10.43
C ILE A 312 10.55 -4.41 10.83
N VAL A 313 11.52 -4.24 11.71
CA VAL A 313 12.34 -5.35 12.21
C VAL A 313 12.31 -5.37 13.73
N SER A 314 12.51 -6.54 14.32
CA SER A 314 12.67 -6.61 15.77
C SER A 314 13.93 -5.85 16.19
N PRO A 315 13.91 -5.17 17.34
CA PRO A 315 15.11 -4.55 17.89
C PRO A 315 16.19 -5.61 18.07
N GLY A 316 17.45 -5.20 17.90
CA GLY A 316 18.59 -6.11 18.09
C GLY A 316 18.58 -6.69 19.51
N GLU A 317 19.03 -7.92 19.62
CA GLU A 317 19.24 -8.56 20.92
C GLU A 317 20.23 -7.75 21.75
N SER A 318 19.96 -7.57 23.02
CA SER A 318 20.91 -6.90 23.92
C SER A 318 22.14 -7.79 24.15
N TYR A 319 23.31 -7.17 24.17
CA TYR A 319 24.53 -7.88 24.55
C TYR A 319 24.44 -8.38 26.00
N THR A 320 24.94 -9.59 26.23
CA THR A 320 25.07 -10.12 27.60
C THR A 320 25.99 -9.25 28.44
N ALA A 321 25.82 -9.28 29.76
CA ALA A 321 26.65 -8.48 30.65
C ALA A 321 28.15 -8.77 30.51
N PHE A 322 28.52 -10.02 30.19
CA PHE A 322 29.89 -10.43 29.94
C PHE A 322 30.41 -9.91 28.58
N GLU A 323 29.62 -10.00 27.52
CA GLU A 323 29.99 -9.46 26.19
C GLU A 323 30.25 -7.96 26.23
N LYS A 324 29.49 -7.21 27.03
CA LYS A 324 29.69 -5.75 27.21
C LYS A 324 31.07 -5.40 27.71
N LEU A 325 31.74 -6.29 28.46
CA LEU A 325 33.11 -6.06 28.89
C LEU A 325 34.14 -6.20 27.74
N LEU A 326 33.81 -6.94 26.69
CA LEU A 326 34.71 -7.14 25.55
C LEU A 326 34.50 -6.10 24.43
N LEU A 327 33.35 -5.43 24.39
CA LEU A 327 33.01 -4.46 23.37
C LEU A 327 33.89 -3.18 23.31
N PRO A 328 34.48 -2.66 24.43
CA PRO A 328 35.26 -1.43 24.39
C PRO A 328 36.41 -1.44 23.39
N TYR A 329 36.97 -2.62 23.09
CA TYR A 329 38.06 -2.77 22.15
C TYR A 329 37.64 -3.62 20.94
N SER A 330 38.15 -3.25 19.76
CA SER A 330 38.04 -4.09 18.56
C SER A 330 38.86 -5.37 18.72
N ASN A 331 38.50 -6.43 17.98
CA ASN A 331 39.23 -7.71 18.02
C ASN A 331 40.72 -7.54 17.69
N SER A 332 41.09 -6.62 16.77
CA SER A 332 42.47 -6.31 16.43
C SER A 332 43.22 -5.66 17.59
N LEU A 333 42.55 -4.78 18.36
CA LEU A 333 43.18 -4.15 19.53
C LEU A 333 43.33 -5.14 20.69
N TRP A 334 42.35 -6.04 20.91
CA TRP A 334 42.50 -7.14 21.86
C TRP A 334 43.66 -8.05 21.50
N LEU A 335 43.84 -8.41 20.23
CA LEU A 335 44.94 -9.23 19.74
C LEU A 335 46.30 -8.52 19.93
N ALA A 336 46.42 -7.23 19.63
CA ALA A 336 47.61 -6.44 19.86
C ALA A 336 47.97 -6.34 21.36
N PHE A 337 46.96 -6.09 22.21
CA PHE A 337 47.12 -6.01 23.66
C PHE A 337 47.59 -7.33 24.27
N THR A 338 46.90 -8.44 23.95
CA THR A 338 47.29 -9.79 24.45
C THR A 338 48.65 -10.23 23.91
N GLY A 339 48.94 -9.91 22.64
CA GLY A 339 50.26 -10.19 22.03
C GLY A 339 51.39 -9.44 22.71
N LEU A 340 51.21 -8.14 22.99
CA LEU A 340 52.20 -7.34 23.71
C LEU A 340 52.41 -7.82 25.15
N LEU A 341 51.31 -8.18 25.83
CA LEU A 341 51.35 -8.73 27.19
C LEU A 341 52.13 -10.07 27.21
N ALA A 342 51.82 -10.97 26.26
CA ALA A 342 52.51 -12.25 26.11
C ALA A 342 54.02 -12.05 25.79
N ALA A 343 54.39 -11.12 24.91
CA ALA A 343 55.75 -10.78 24.60
C ALA A 343 56.48 -10.24 25.84
N SER A 344 55.81 -9.42 26.64
CA SER A 344 56.38 -8.89 27.89
C SER A 344 56.65 -10.01 28.92
N PHE A 345 55.71 -10.95 29.09
CA PHE A 345 55.92 -12.13 29.95
C PHE A 345 57.04 -13.03 29.42
N LEU A 346 57.08 -13.28 28.11
CA LEU A 346 58.14 -14.07 27.49
C LEU A 346 59.53 -13.43 27.73
N THR A 347 59.62 -12.12 27.56
CA THR A 347 60.84 -11.36 27.82
C THR A 347 61.26 -11.50 29.29
N ILE A 348 60.33 -11.38 30.25
CA ILE A 348 60.61 -11.59 31.67
C ILE A 348 61.11 -13.02 31.92
N LEU A 349 60.51 -14.01 31.28
CA LEU A 349 60.86 -15.43 31.45
C LEU A 349 62.24 -15.73 30.85
N ILE A 350 62.58 -15.13 29.71
CA ILE A 350 63.91 -15.25 29.11
C ILE A 350 64.96 -14.64 30.04
N ILE A 351 64.76 -13.43 30.55
CA ILE A 351 65.65 -12.75 31.45
C ILE A 351 65.80 -13.51 32.80
N ALA A 352 64.73 -14.13 33.29
CA ALA A 352 64.72 -14.94 34.50
C ALA A 352 65.63 -16.19 34.39
N ARG A 353 65.90 -16.68 33.18
CA ARG A 353 66.82 -17.78 32.91
C ARG A 353 68.26 -17.34 32.71
N MET A 354 68.57 -16.02 32.62
CA MET A 354 69.86 -15.46 32.45
C MET A 354 70.63 -15.39 33.81
N PRO A 355 72.00 -15.19 33.80
CA PRO A 355 72.77 -15.02 35.03
C PRO A 355 72.22 -13.90 35.92
N ARG A 356 72.31 -14.03 37.24
CA ARG A 356 71.82 -13.04 38.22
C ARG A 356 72.32 -11.63 38.01
N GLN A 357 73.54 -11.48 37.37
CA GLN A 357 74.07 -10.15 37.00
C GLN A 357 73.18 -9.43 36.00
N VAL A 358 72.63 -10.12 34.96
CA VAL A 358 71.76 -9.57 33.95
C VAL A 358 70.38 -9.28 34.55
N GLN A 359 69.86 -10.21 35.37
CA GLN A 359 68.60 -9.99 36.06
C GLN A 359 68.60 -8.73 36.95
N ASN A 360 69.69 -8.59 37.74
CA ASN A 360 69.89 -7.41 38.58
C ASN A 360 70.18 -6.12 37.78
N PHE A 361 70.67 -6.25 36.56
CA PHE A 361 70.85 -5.11 35.66
C PHE A 361 69.54 -4.58 35.13
N VAL A 362 68.61 -5.48 34.68
CA VAL A 362 67.32 -5.10 34.06
C VAL A 362 66.27 -4.81 35.12
N PHE A 363 66.04 -5.67 36.08
CA PHE A 363 65.01 -5.53 37.08
C PHE A 363 65.39 -4.78 38.35
N GLY A 364 66.74 -4.75 38.66
CA GLY A 364 67.27 -4.21 39.91
C GLY A 364 67.31 -5.26 41.03
N ARG A 365 68.24 -5.09 42.00
CA ARG A 365 68.51 -6.05 43.12
C ARG A 365 67.33 -6.24 44.05
N LEU A 366 66.33 -5.27 44.07
CA LEU A 366 65.25 -5.23 45.04
C LEU A 366 63.92 -5.78 44.48
N VAL A 367 63.81 -6.04 43.16
CA VAL A 367 62.61 -6.51 42.50
C VAL A 367 62.67 -8.03 42.39
N ARG A 368 61.87 -8.72 43.23
CA ARG A 368 61.84 -10.20 43.26
C ARG A 368 60.79 -10.78 42.29
N THR A 369 59.71 -10.04 41.96
CA THR A 369 58.57 -10.53 41.17
C THR A 369 58.23 -9.54 40.06
N PRO A 370 59.03 -9.49 38.96
CA PRO A 370 58.82 -8.55 37.88
C PRO A 370 57.48 -8.77 37.15
N SER A 371 57.00 -10.00 37.05
CA SER A 371 55.71 -10.33 36.45
C SER A 371 54.50 -9.73 37.20
N LEU A 372 54.52 -9.79 38.54
CA LEU A 372 53.50 -9.17 39.36
C LEU A 372 53.52 -7.63 39.27
N ASN A 373 54.71 -7.03 39.19
CA ASN A 373 54.86 -5.59 39.00
C ASN A 373 54.30 -5.12 37.65
N LEU A 374 54.46 -5.93 36.60
CA LEU A 374 53.91 -5.64 35.27
C LEU A 374 52.38 -5.63 35.32
N ILE A 375 51.74 -6.63 35.95
CA ILE A 375 50.29 -6.69 36.13
C ILE A 375 49.80 -5.56 37.03
N ASN A 376 50.51 -5.33 38.16
CA ASN A 376 50.11 -4.30 39.11
C ASN A 376 50.14 -2.88 38.47
N SER A 377 51.16 -2.58 37.68
CA SER A 377 51.25 -1.32 36.96
C SER A 377 50.17 -1.19 35.86
N LEU A 378 49.82 -2.29 35.18
CA LEU A 378 48.71 -2.33 34.21
C LEU A 378 47.35 -1.99 34.88
N LEU A 379 47.10 -2.57 36.06
CA LEU A 379 45.88 -2.30 36.85
C LEU A 379 45.92 -0.94 37.56
N GLY A 380 47.03 -0.22 37.51
CA GLY A 380 47.19 1.10 38.13
C GLY A 380 47.56 1.06 39.62
N GLY A 381 48.00 -0.08 40.10
CA GLY A 381 48.54 -0.22 41.44
C GLY A 381 49.90 0.45 41.63
N SER A 382 50.24 0.81 42.87
CA SER A 382 51.52 1.38 43.23
C SER A 382 52.64 0.34 43.22
N LEU A 383 53.81 0.75 42.73
CA LEU A 383 55.01 -0.08 42.74
C LEU A 383 55.76 0.14 44.05
N LEU A 384 55.93 -0.90 44.86
CA LEU A 384 56.57 -0.83 46.16
C LEU A 384 58.11 -0.54 46.04
N LYS A 385 58.75 -1.01 44.96
CA LYS A 385 60.18 -0.84 44.75
C LYS A 385 60.44 -0.49 43.28
N LEU A 386 61.14 0.60 43.06
CA LEU A 386 61.58 1.09 41.74
C LEU A 386 62.96 0.52 41.35
N PRO A 387 63.16 0.27 40.05
CA PRO A 387 64.47 -0.10 39.53
C PRO A 387 65.52 0.98 39.84
N GLY A 388 66.72 0.58 40.19
CA GLY A 388 67.84 1.53 40.55
C GLY A 388 68.50 2.21 39.35
N ARG A 389 68.39 1.65 38.14
CA ARG A 389 69.08 2.14 36.92
C ARG A 389 68.16 2.93 36.00
N ASN A 390 68.70 3.98 35.38
CA ASN A 390 67.96 4.88 34.51
C ASN A 390 67.31 4.16 33.29
N PHE A 391 68.01 3.20 32.67
CA PHE A 391 67.48 2.40 31.58
C PHE A 391 66.17 1.64 31.98
N ALA A 392 66.23 0.93 33.11
CA ALA A 392 65.09 0.21 33.59
C ALA A 392 63.92 1.13 34.03
N ARG A 393 64.23 2.32 34.56
CA ARG A 393 63.26 3.35 34.88
C ARG A 393 62.60 3.90 33.64
N PHE A 394 63.35 4.15 32.56
CA PHE A 394 62.83 4.62 31.30
C PHE A 394 61.83 3.61 30.68
N PHE A 395 62.21 2.35 30.61
CA PHE A 395 61.28 1.30 30.15
C PHE A 395 60.04 1.20 31.01
N LEU A 396 60.15 1.24 32.30
CA LEU A 396 59.05 1.23 33.22
C LEU A 396 58.12 2.45 33.02
N THR A 397 58.68 3.63 32.79
CA THR A 397 57.90 4.84 32.52
C THR A 397 57.10 4.71 31.23
N LEU A 398 57.71 4.19 30.14
CA LEU A 398 57.02 3.93 28.88
C LEU A 398 55.86 2.91 29.08
N TRP A 399 56.10 1.86 29.84
CA TRP A 399 55.09 0.87 30.16
C TRP A 399 53.93 1.47 30.98
N ILE A 400 54.22 2.26 32.00
CA ILE A 400 53.18 2.94 32.81
C ILE A 400 52.36 3.91 31.96
N LEU A 401 53.03 4.68 31.08
CA LEU A 401 52.32 5.60 30.17
C LEU A 401 51.39 4.84 29.21
N TYR A 402 51.87 3.74 28.62
CA TYR A 402 51.06 2.88 27.77
C TYR A 402 49.89 2.28 28.53
N ALA A 403 50.10 1.73 29.72
CA ALA A 403 49.07 1.17 30.57
C ALA A 403 48.04 2.24 31.00
N LEU A 404 48.47 3.44 31.27
CA LEU A 404 47.61 4.58 31.61
C LEU A 404 46.65 4.91 30.45
N ILE A 405 47.21 5.05 29.23
CA ILE A 405 46.38 5.35 28.04
C ILE A 405 45.36 4.26 27.80
N LEU A 406 45.75 3.00 27.76
CA LEU A 406 44.86 1.88 27.52
C LEU A 406 43.74 1.84 28.58
N ARG A 407 44.10 1.91 29.84
CA ARG A 407 43.11 1.85 30.92
C ARG A 407 42.12 2.99 30.84
N THR A 408 42.59 4.22 30.56
CA THR A 408 41.69 5.37 30.46
C THR A 408 40.71 5.23 29.29
N VAL A 409 41.20 4.83 28.12
CA VAL A 409 40.36 4.57 26.93
C VAL A 409 39.34 3.46 27.20
N TYR A 410 39.80 2.35 27.83
CA TYR A 410 38.88 1.26 28.18
C TYR A 410 37.79 1.70 29.13
N GLN A 411 38.14 2.43 30.19
CA GLN A 411 37.16 2.92 31.17
C GLN A 411 36.13 3.85 30.55
N GLN A 412 36.56 4.77 29.68
CA GLN A 412 35.66 5.67 28.98
C GLN A 412 34.73 4.93 28.03
N ALA A 413 35.25 4.02 27.21
CA ALA A 413 34.48 3.24 26.29
C ALA A 413 33.47 2.30 27.01
N LEU A 414 33.93 1.66 28.10
CA LEU A 414 33.07 0.79 28.91
C LEU A 414 31.94 1.59 29.56
N PHE A 415 32.25 2.75 30.13
CA PHE A 415 31.22 3.62 30.72
C PHE A 415 30.17 4.03 29.69
N TYR A 416 30.58 4.42 28.48
CA TYR A 416 29.68 4.75 27.38
C TYR A 416 28.79 3.56 26.99
N ILE A 417 29.35 2.34 26.83
CA ILE A 417 28.62 1.11 26.49
C ILE A 417 27.62 0.73 27.58
N LEU A 418 27.99 0.85 28.86
CA LEU A 418 27.10 0.55 29.98
C LEU A 418 25.96 1.57 30.08
N GLN A 419 26.23 2.83 29.78
CA GLN A 419 25.22 3.88 29.82
C GLN A 419 24.21 3.76 28.68
N GLN A 420 24.68 3.52 27.45
CA GLN A 420 23.81 3.41 26.27
C GLN A 420 23.19 2.03 26.09
N SER A 421 23.76 0.98 26.70
CA SER A 421 23.32 -0.41 26.52
C SER A 421 23.01 -0.77 25.06
N PRO A 422 24.02 -0.70 24.16
CA PRO A 422 23.80 -0.93 22.74
C PRO A 422 23.24 -2.34 22.49
N ASN A 423 22.36 -2.44 21.50
CA ASN A 423 21.87 -3.73 21.01
C ASN A 423 22.75 -4.20 19.82
N ARG A 424 22.67 -5.48 19.50
CA ARG A 424 23.27 -6.02 18.28
C ARG A 424 22.68 -5.34 17.06
N SER A 425 23.47 -5.18 15.99
CA SER A 425 23.03 -4.55 14.76
C SER A 425 21.82 -5.27 14.15
N THR A 426 20.78 -4.52 13.86
CA THR A 426 19.60 -5.01 13.15
C THR A 426 19.84 -4.99 11.64
N PRO A 427 19.16 -5.86 10.86
CA PRO A 427 19.24 -5.81 9.40
C PRO A 427 18.83 -4.43 8.89
N SER A 428 19.65 -3.81 8.05
CA SER A 428 19.39 -2.51 7.44
C SER A 428 18.99 -2.61 5.97
N THR A 429 19.23 -3.78 5.34
CA THR A 429 18.94 -4.06 3.93
C THR A 429 18.22 -5.41 3.78
N LEU A 430 17.49 -5.57 2.67
CA LEU A 430 16.82 -6.85 2.33
C LEU A 430 17.82 -8.01 2.22
N ARG A 431 19.00 -7.73 1.67
CA ARG A 431 20.06 -8.75 1.57
C ARG A 431 20.49 -9.25 2.95
N GLN A 432 20.61 -8.37 3.93
CA GLN A 432 20.95 -8.78 5.30
C GLN A 432 19.84 -9.60 5.97
N LEU A 433 18.56 -9.44 5.55
CA LEU A 433 17.49 -10.34 6.00
C LEU A 433 17.72 -11.75 5.49
N VAL A 434 18.13 -11.90 4.23
CA VAL A 434 18.45 -13.21 3.63
C VAL A 434 19.71 -13.81 4.27
N ASP A 435 20.80 -13.03 4.36
CA ASP A 435 22.09 -13.49 4.89
C ASP A 435 21.98 -13.94 6.38
N ASN A 436 21.05 -13.40 7.14
CA ASN A 436 20.85 -13.71 8.55
C ASN A 436 19.65 -14.65 8.81
N ASP A 437 19.06 -15.25 7.79
CA ASP A 437 17.85 -16.09 7.88
C ASP A 437 16.75 -15.45 8.74
N TYR A 438 16.42 -14.19 8.45
CA TYR A 438 15.51 -13.40 9.26
C TYR A 438 14.06 -13.67 8.84
N PRO A 439 13.20 -14.28 9.67
CA PRO A 439 11.84 -14.62 9.27
C PRO A 439 11.03 -13.37 8.94
N LEU A 440 10.28 -13.44 7.83
CA LEU A 440 9.43 -12.36 7.33
C LEU A 440 7.96 -12.75 7.50
N TYR A 441 7.29 -12.15 8.47
CA TYR A 441 5.89 -12.44 8.79
C TYR A 441 4.95 -11.58 7.93
N LEU A 442 4.14 -12.22 7.08
CA LEU A 442 3.23 -11.56 6.14
C LEU A 442 1.81 -12.11 6.26
N ILE A 443 0.82 -11.25 6.06
CA ILE A 443 -0.54 -11.73 5.81
C ILE A 443 -0.70 -12.16 4.35
N PRO A 444 -1.65 -13.04 4.02
CA PRO A 444 -1.84 -13.53 2.65
C PRO A 444 -1.96 -12.43 1.60
N THR A 445 -2.55 -11.27 1.98
CA THR A 445 -2.71 -10.11 1.12
C THR A 445 -1.42 -9.34 0.84
N GLU A 446 -0.32 -9.65 1.50
CA GLU A 446 0.98 -8.96 1.39
C GLU A 446 2.02 -9.81 0.67
N VAL A 447 1.80 -11.12 0.51
CA VAL A 447 2.78 -12.07 -0.06
C VAL A 447 3.19 -11.68 -1.48
N TYR A 448 2.26 -11.15 -2.29
CA TYR A 448 2.53 -10.74 -3.67
C TYR A 448 3.64 -9.68 -3.79
N VAL A 449 3.94 -8.94 -2.73
CA VAL A 449 5.02 -7.93 -2.71
C VAL A 449 6.38 -8.55 -3.06
N PHE A 450 6.58 -9.82 -2.70
CA PHE A 450 7.83 -10.55 -2.90
C PHE A 450 7.79 -11.58 -4.03
N ASP A 451 6.74 -11.58 -4.88
CA ASP A 451 6.62 -12.53 -6.00
C ASP A 451 7.80 -12.45 -6.98
N HIS A 452 8.35 -11.25 -7.17
CA HIS A 452 9.49 -11.01 -8.04
C HIS A 452 10.86 -11.09 -7.32
N MET A 453 10.87 -11.49 -6.03
CA MET A 453 12.08 -11.63 -5.21
C MET A 453 12.22 -13.07 -4.72
N PRO A 454 12.70 -14.01 -5.54
CA PRO A 454 12.76 -15.43 -5.19
C PRO A 454 13.62 -15.70 -3.96
N GLU A 455 14.64 -14.86 -3.70
CA GLU A 455 15.53 -14.98 -2.54
C GLU A 455 14.81 -14.76 -1.20
N MET A 456 13.69 -14.01 -1.20
CA MET A 456 12.91 -13.72 0.00
C MET A 456 11.87 -14.79 0.33
N LYS A 457 11.46 -15.61 -0.65
CA LYS A 457 10.39 -16.61 -0.49
C LYS A 457 10.63 -17.61 0.65
N PRO A 458 11.85 -18.13 0.87
CA PRO A 458 12.10 -19.07 1.97
C PRO A 458 11.89 -18.45 3.35
N LEU A 459 12.04 -17.12 3.47
CA LEU A 459 11.89 -16.39 4.74
C LEU A 459 10.44 -16.06 5.08
N VAL A 460 9.54 -16.13 4.08
CA VAL A 460 8.14 -15.73 4.24
C VAL A 460 7.37 -16.75 5.07
N GLN A 461 6.80 -16.28 6.16
CA GLN A 461 5.88 -17.02 7.01
C GLN A 461 4.52 -16.32 7.01
N THR A 462 3.48 -17.01 6.54
CA THR A 462 2.14 -16.44 6.50
C THR A 462 1.47 -16.50 7.87
N ILE A 463 0.90 -15.37 8.28
CA ILE A 463 0.17 -15.22 9.54
C ILE A 463 -1.29 -14.85 9.28
N PRO A 464 -2.23 -15.28 10.15
CA PRO A 464 -3.63 -14.84 10.05
C PRO A 464 -3.74 -13.32 10.21
N ALA A 465 -4.57 -12.69 9.37
CA ALA A 465 -4.78 -11.24 9.39
C ALA A 465 -5.31 -10.72 10.75
N GLU A 466 -6.08 -11.54 11.47
CA GLU A 466 -6.63 -11.23 12.79
C GLU A 466 -5.56 -11.06 13.86
N ARG A 467 -4.42 -11.78 13.74
CA ARG A 467 -3.31 -11.76 14.71
C ARG A 467 -2.23 -10.73 14.38
N ILE A 468 -2.43 -9.91 13.38
CA ILE A 468 -1.43 -8.96 12.88
C ILE A 468 -0.91 -8.02 13.99
N HIS A 469 -1.82 -7.52 14.83
CA HIS A 469 -1.45 -6.61 15.92
C HIS A 469 -0.60 -7.30 16.99
N HIS A 470 -0.89 -8.58 17.28
CA HIS A 470 -0.10 -9.36 18.22
C HIS A 470 1.33 -9.59 17.72
N PHE A 471 1.49 -9.86 16.41
CA PHE A 471 2.82 -10.00 15.79
C PHE A 471 3.55 -8.66 15.74
N ASP A 472 2.86 -7.55 15.38
CA ASP A 472 3.43 -6.21 15.42
C ASP A 472 3.98 -5.87 16.81
N ASP A 473 3.22 -6.15 17.88
CA ASP A 473 3.62 -5.91 19.26
C ASP A 473 4.77 -6.81 19.70
N ALA A 474 4.75 -8.09 19.34
CA ALA A 474 5.81 -9.04 19.67
C ALA A 474 7.14 -8.68 19.00
N ILE A 475 7.09 -8.27 17.71
CA ILE A 475 8.27 -7.80 16.96
C ILE A 475 8.78 -6.48 17.57
N ARG A 476 7.90 -5.51 17.82
CA ARG A 476 8.24 -4.21 18.41
C ARG A 476 8.94 -4.33 19.75
N ASN A 477 8.43 -5.19 20.63
CA ASN A 477 8.97 -5.38 21.97
C ASN A 477 10.20 -6.29 22.01
N GLY A 478 10.56 -6.94 20.90
CA GLY A 478 11.69 -7.86 20.80
C GLY A 478 11.40 -9.24 21.37
N HIS A 479 10.14 -9.59 21.63
CA HIS A 479 9.74 -10.92 22.05
C HIS A 479 9.76 -11.94 20.91
N LEU A 480 9.67 -11.45 19.67
CA LEU A 480 9.73 -12.25 18.46
C LEU A 480 10.79 -11.67 17.52
N ARG A 481 11.82 -12.50 17.21
CA ARG A 481 12.80 -12.15 16.18
C ARG A 481 12.13 -12.29 14.83
N GLY A 482 12.11 -11.22 14.05
CA GLY A 482 11.54 -11.23 12.71
C GLY A 482 11.36 -9.85 12.11
N ALA A 483 10.93 -9.87 10.86
CA ALA A 483 10.62 -8.69 10.09
C ALA A 483 9.19 -8.74 9.59
N ARG A 484 8.61 -7.59 9.29
CA ARG A 484 7.28 -7.45 8.71
C ARG A 484 7.20 -6.19 7.84
N ILE A 485 6.43 -6.26 6.77
CA ILE A 485 6.16 -5.05 5.98
C ILE A 485 5.07 -4.20 6.66
N SER A 486 5.25 -2.91 6.57
CA SER A 486 4.25 -1.95 7.06
C SER A 486 4.35 -0.64 6.29
N ASN A 487 3.28 0.14 6.35
CA ASN A 487 3.21 1.43 5.69
C ASN A 487 3.79 2.51 6.61
N TYR A 488 4.51 3.46 6.05
CA TYR A 488 5.17 4.54 6.79
C TYR A 488 4.18 5.29 7.69
N GLU A 489 3.06 5.71 7.14
CA GLU A 489 2.05 6.48 7.85
C GLU A 489 1.40 5.67 8.98
N LYS A 490 1.20 4.35 8.78
CA LYS A 490 0.71 3.46 9.85
C LYS A 490 1.70 3.40 11.00
N ILE A 491 2.98 3.23 10.71
CA ILE A 491 4.03 3.16 11.74
C ILE A 491 4.05 4.45 12.57
N LEU A 492 4.01 5.62 11.91
CA LEU A 492 4.02 6.91 12.60
C LEU A 492 2.78 7.10 13.49
N TYR A 493 1.61 6.75 12.95
CA TYR A 493 0.36 6.84 13.69
C TYR A 493 0.34 5.91 14.91
N ASP A 494 0.82 4.68 14.74
CA ASP A 494 0.91 3.71 15.84
C ASP A 494 1.95 4.18 16.88
N ASN A 495 3.12 4.66 16.45
CA ASN A 495 4.15 5.20 17.34
C ASN A 495 3.68 6.44 18.14
N ALA A 496 2.84 7.30 17.53
CA ALA A 496 2.30 8.48 18.20
C ALA A 496 1.34 8.15 19.34
N ARG A 497 0.66 7.00 19.25
CA ARG A 497 -0.32 6.53 20.26
C ARG A 497 0.30 5.71 21.38
N LEU A 498 1.56 5.33 21.24
CA LEU A 498 2.26 4.58 22.29
C LEU A 498 2.64 5.53 23.42
N THR A 499 1.98 5.37 24.55
CA THR A 499 2.30 6.09 25.79
C THR A 499 3.48 5.46 26.51
N GLU A 500 3.61 4.14 26.44
CA GLU A 500 4.68 3.33 27.03
C GLU A 500 5.16 2.27 26.05
N GLY A 501 6.42 1.88 26.14
CA GLY A 501 7.03 0.81 25.35
C GLY A 501 7.95 1.30 24.24
N ARG A 502 8.54 0.32 23.54
CA ARG A 502 9.47 0.60 22.44
C ARG A 502 8.71 0.99 21.19
N LYS A 503 9.24 1.97 20.46
CA LYS A 503 8.75 2.32 19.13
C LYS A 503 9.17 1.29 18.09
N PHE A 504 8.47 1.25 16.95
CA PHE A 504 8.84 0.36 15.86
C PHE A 504 10.22 0.70 15.32
N HIS A 505 11.06 -0.34 15.15
CA HIS A 505 12.35 -0.20 14.49
C HIS A 505 12.18 -0.42 12.99
N ILE A 506 12.57 0.58 12.20
CA ILE A 506 12.36 0.60 10.76
C ILE A 506 13.69 0.31 10.05
N MET A 507 13.69 -0.57 9.06
CA MET A 507 14.84 -0.84 8.22
C MET A 507 15.18 0.37 7.34
N LYS A 508 16.48 0.68 7.16
CA LYS A 508 16.92 1.83 6.34
C LYS A 508 16.51 1.72 4.88
N GLN A 509 16.55 0.51 4.32
CA GLN A 509 16.14 0.26 2.94
C GLN A 509 14.62 0.27 2.83
N ARG A 510 14.09 1.11 1.92
CA ARG A 510 12.65 1.13 1.55
C ARG A 510 12.38 0.05 0.51
N LEU A 511 11.16 -0.52 0.52
CA LEU A 511 10.73 -1.46 -0.51
C LEU A 511 10.36 -0.69 -1.79
N TYR A 512 9.24 0.00 -1.78
CA TYR A 512 8.79 0.86 -2.87
C TYR A 512 7.72 1.85 -2.41
N ASN A 513 7.43 2.83 -3.25
CA ASN A 513 6.29 3.71 -3.07
C ASN A 513 5.12 3.14 -3.88
N TYR A 514 3.93 3.12 -3.30
CA TYR A 514 2.75 2.72 -4.02
C TYR A 514 1.65 3.77 -3.92
N ALA A 515 0.87 3.84 -5.01
CA ALA A 515 -0.15 4.85 -5.19
C ALA A 515 -1.44 4.42 -4.49
N LEU A 516 -2.10 5.36 -3.81
CA LEU A 516 -3.43 5.19 -3.26
C LEU A 516 -4.47 5.78 -4.21
N CYS A 517 -5.55 5.05 -4.43
CA CYS A 517 -6.63 5.41 -5.34
C CYS A 517 -7.99 5.00 -4.77
N VAL A 518 -9.07 5.41 -5.42
CA VAL A 518 -10.42 4.92 -5.13
C VAL A 518 -10.72 3.76 -6.08
N GLY A 519 -11.22 2.67 -5.54
CA GLY A 519 -11.60 1.49 -6.32
C GLY A 519 -13.07 1.53 -6.70
N LEU A 520 -13.37 1.50 -8.00
CA LEU A 520 -14.72 1.49 -8.55
C LEU A 520 -14.95 0.21 -9.35
N ARG A 521 -16.23 -0.09 -9.65
CA ARG A 521 -16.56 -1.12 -10.60
C ARG A 521 -15.89 -0.88 -11.96
N LEU A 522 -15.53 -1.95 -12.64
CA LEU A 522 -14.90 -1.87 -13.96
C LEU A 522 -15.74 -1.04 -14.94
N ASN A 523 -15.13 -0.07 -15.58
CA ASN A 523 -15.76 0.88 -16.51
C ASN A 523 -16.88 1.74 -15.88
N SER A 524 -16.77 2.06 -14.59
CA SER A 524 -17.74 2.91 -13.89
C SER A 524 -17.78 4.32 -14.48
N CYS A 525 -18.98 4.86 -14.64
CA CYS A 525 -19.21 6.25 -15.06
C CYS A 525 -18.70 7.28 -14.05
N LEU A 526 -18.52 6.89 -12.78
CA LEU A 526 -17.99 7.75 -11.71
C LEU A 526 -16.47 7.94 -11.78
N THR A 527 -15.73 7.13 -12.55
CA THR A 527 -14.26 7.18 -12.60
C THR A 527 -13.76 8.55 -13.02
N LYS A 528 -14.26 9.08 -14.15
CA LYS A 528 -13.83 10.38 -14.68
C LYS A 528 -14.20 11.55 -13.77
N PRO A 529 -15.44 11.69 -13.26
CA PRO A 529 -15.76 12.74 -12.28
C PRO A 529 -14.90 12.71 -11.03
N PHE A 530 -14.58 11.52 -10.50
CA PHE A 530 -13.70 11.37 -9.34
C PHE A 530 -12.26 11.80 -9.69
N ASP A 531 -11.75 11.39 -10.85
CA ASP A 531 -10.43 11.77 -11.34
C ASP A 531 -10.27 13.29 -11.43
N ASP A 532 -11.25 13.98 -12.01
CA ASP A 532 -11.21 15.44 -12.18
C ASP A 532 -11.18 16.17 -10.82
N LYS A 533 -11.91 15.66 -9.81
CA LYS A 533 -11.89 16.23 -8.46
C LYS A 533 -10.61 15.87 -7.70
N ILE A 534 -10.11 14.64 -7.83
CA ILE A 534 -8.85 14.20 -7.21
C ILE A 534 -7.66 14.98 -7.78
N LEU A 535 -7.61 15.22 -9.10
CA LEU A 535 -6.55 16.02 -9.72
C LEU A 535 -6.53 17.45 -9.19
N LYS A 536 -7.71 18.09 -9.04
CA LYS A 536 -7.83 19.43 -8.44
C LYS A 536 -7.36 19.43 -6.98
N LEU A 537 -7.70 18.41 -6.24
CA LEU A 537 -7.32 18.24 -4.82
C LEU A 537 -5.80 18.08 -4.65
N ASN A 538 -5.18 17.27 -5.52
CA ASN A 538 -3.74 17.08 -5.57
C ASN A 538 -2.99 18.37 -5.96
N ALA A 539 -3.49 19.09 -6.97
CA ALA A 539 -2.91 20.36 -7.40
C ALA A 539 -2.87 21.41 -6.29
N ASN A 540 -3.83 21.37 -5.36
CA ASN A 540 -3.89 22.27 -4.20
C ASN A 540 -3.13 21.73 -2.96
N GLY A 541 -2.53 20.55 -3.01
CA GLY A 541 -1.77 19.95 -1.90
C GLY A 541 -2.60 19.59 -0.66
N LEU A 542 -3.93 19.53 -0.77
CA LEU A 542 -4.82 19.32 0.38
C LEU A 542 -4.65 17.94 1.00
N VAL A 543 -4.43 16.89 0.19
CA VAL A 543 -4.23 15.53 0.72
C VAL A 543 -2.99 15.48 1.61
N GLN A 544 -1.89 16.11 1.18
CA GLN A 544 -0.67 16.17 1.98
C GLN A 544 -0.90 16.91 3.30
N ALA A 545 -1.65 18.01 3.28
CA ALA A 545 -2.01 18.73 4.49
C ALA A 545 -2.86 17.87 5.45
N TRP A 546 -3.81 17.09 4.92
CA TRP A 546 -4.60 16.18 5.73
C TRP A 546 -3.76 15.04 6.32
N VAL A 547 -2.84 14.46 5.53
CA VAL A 547 -1.93 13.44 6.06
C VAL A 547 -1.08 14.01 7.18
N ASN A 548 -0.50 15.20 7.00
CA ASN A 548 0.33 15.86 8.04
C ASN A 548 -0.47 16.20 9.32
N HIS A 549 -1.80 16.37 9.20
CA HIS A 549 -2.65 16.58 10.38
C HIS A 549 -2.81 15.31 11.23
N TYR A 550 -2.94 14.15 10.59
CA TYR A 550 -3.13 12.88 11.29
C TYR A 550 -1.82 12.16 11.63
N VAL A 551 -0.75 12.45 10.90
CA VAL A 551 0.54 11.76 10.97
C VAL A 551 1.66 12.77 11.14
N ASP A 552 2.27 12.80 12.34
CA ASP A 552 3.33 13.75 12.67
C ASP A 552 4.70 13.09 12.43
N GLU A 553 5.49 13.68 11.55
CA GLU A 553 6.83 13.19 11.18
C GLU A 553 7.85 13.17 12.34
N LYS A 554 7.60 13.89 13.42
CA LYS A 554 8.47 13.81 14.63
C LYS A 554 8.54 12.38 15.20
N TYR A 555 7.52 11.55 14.96
CA TYR A 555 7.52 10.15 15.37
C TYR A 555 8.29 9.22 14.42
N ALA A 556 8.78 9.73 13.29
CA ALA A 556 9.71 9.03 12.39
C ALA A 556 11.16 9.12 12.86
N ALA A 557 11.52 10.20 13.54
CA ALA A 557 12.89 10.52 13.94
C ALA A 557 13.51 9.56 14.97
N VAL A 558 12.77 8.55 15.40
CA VAL A 558 13.24 7.52 16.35
C VAL A 558 14.18 6.49 15.72
N MET A 559 14.51 6.65 14.44
CA MET A 559 15.52 5.78 13.81
C MET A 559 16.95 6.01 14.31
N GLU A 560 17.29 7.12 14.98
CA GLU A 560 18.70 7.47 15.29
C GLU A 560 18.95 8.13 16.66
N THR A 561 17.95 8.50 17.41
CA THR A 561 18.18 9.06 18.73
C THR A 561 17.73 8.07 19.81
N ASP A 562 18.64 7.23 20.24
CA ASP A 562 18.59 6.78 21.64
C ASP A 562 18.50 8.06 22.49
N ASP A 563 17.40 8.19 23.23
CA ASP A 563 17.25 9.24 24.24
C ASP A 563 18.54 9.25 25.08
N GLU A 564 19.30 10.33 25.00
CA GLU A 564 20.47 10.59 25.85
C GLU A 564 20.10 10.77 27.33
N GLN A 565 19.01 10.16 27.78
CA GLN A 565 18.66 10.17 29.18
C GLN A 565 19.71 9.34 29.93
N LEU A 566 20.46 10.02 30.77
CA LEU A 566 21.39 9.44 31.73
C LEU A 566 20.66 8.37 32.55
N ARG A 567 20.82 7.13 32.17
CA ARG A 567 20.25 5.99 32.90
C ARG A 567 21.12 5.66 34.08
N LYS A 568 20.53 5.47 35.25
CA LYS A 568 21.24 4.95 36.44
C LYS A 568 21.75 3.53 36.13
N LEU A 569 23.01 3.26 36.46
CA LEU A 569 23.61 1.96 36.32
C LEU A 569 22.88 0.94 37.22
N THR A 570 22.42 -0.16 36.65
CA THR A 570 21.76 -1.25 37.39
C THR A 570 22.75 -2.37 37.69
N LEU A 571 22.42 -3.20 38.69
CA LEU A 571 23.21 -4.37 39.06
C LEU A 571 23.32 -5.37 37.90
N GLU A 572 22.29 -5.48 37.10
CA GLU A 572 22.24 -6.34 35.92
C GLU A 572 23.28 -5.93 34.86
N GLN A 573 23.49 -4.62 34.65
CA GLN A 573 24.51 -4.10 33.73
C GLN A 573 25.93 -4.39 34.21
N LEU A 574 26.16 -4.40 35.53
CA LEU A 574 27.44 -4.74 36.16
C LEU A 574 27.62 -6.24 36.38
N GLY A 575 26.60 -7.06 36.09
CA GLY A 575 26.62 -8.52 36.29
C GLY A 575 27.82 -9.21 35.66
N GLY A 576 28.31 -8.73 34.50
CA GLY A 576 29.50 -9.24 33.84
C GLY A 576 30.78 -9.11 34.68
N ALA A 577 30.94 -8.00 35.39
CA ALA A 577 32.07 -7.80 36.28
C ALA A 577 32.04 -8.77 37.49
N PHE A 578 30.85 -9.00 38.06
CA PHE A 578 30.68 -9.96 39.13
C PHE A 578 30.87 -11.41 38.66
N GLN A 579 30.41 -11.75 37.47
CA GLN A 579 30.63 -13.07 36.88
C GLN A 579 32.11 -13.31 36.64
N SER A 580 32.84 -12.36 36.09
CA SER A 580 34.31 -12.48 35.86
C SER A 580 35.06 -12.62 37.18
N LEU A 581 34.67 -11.93 38.25
CA LEU A 581 35.24 -12.07 39.58
C LEU A 581 34.99 -13.51 40.15
N ILE A 582 33.79 -14.01 40.03
CA ILE A 582 33.47 -15.37 40.50
C ILE A 582 34.31 -16.42 39.77
N PHE A 583 34.47 -16.30 38.45
CA PHE A 583 35.31 -17.21 37.67
C PHE A 583 36.80 -17.10 38.10
N ALA A 584 37.30 -15.88 38.32
CA ALA A 584 38.67 -15.66 38.79
C ALA A 584 38.90 -16.27 40.20
N LEU A 585 37.96 -16.05 41.13
CA LEU A 585 38.04 -16.66 42.48
C LEU A 585 37.96 -18.19 42.42
N GLY A 586 37.11 -18.75 41.56
CA GLY A 586 37.05 -20.19 41.31
C GLY A 586 38.39 -20.75 40.81
N GLY A 587 39.03 -20.04 39.86
CA GLY A 587 40.37 -20.39 39.36
C GLY A 587 41.43 -20.32 40.45
N CYS A 588 41.43 -19.30 41.31
CA CYS A 588 42.31 -19.19 42.47
C CYS A 588 42.11 -20.33 43.45
N PHE A 589 40.88 -20.72 43.71
CA PHE A 589 40.57 -21.84 44.62
C PHE A 589 41.07 -23.17 44.05
N VAL A 590 40.92 -23.41 42.76
CA VAL A 590 41.48 -24.62 42.11
C VAL A 590 43.03 -24.61 42.17
N ALA A 591 43.67 -23.48 41.92
CA ALA A 591 45.13 -23.36 42.06
C ALA A 591 45.60 -23.62 43.49
N PHE A 592 44.87 -23.07 44.48
CA PHE A 592 45.15 -23.33 45.91
C PHE A 592 45.04 -24.83 46.27
N LEU A 593 43.98 -25.51 45.81
CA LEU A 593 43.85 -26.94 46.01
C LEU A 593 45.01 -27.72 45.37
N GLY A 594 45.44 -27.32 44.15
CA GLY A 594 46.58 -27.90 43.47
C GLY A 594 47.88 -27.74 44.26
N GLU A 595 48.12 -26.56 44.83
CA GLU A 595 49.28 -26.29 45.68
C GLU A 595 49.25 -27.11 46.99
N VAL A 596 48.10 -27.22 47.63
CA VAL A 596 47.94 -28.03 48.84
C VAL A 596 48.20 -29.50 48.55
N VAL A 597 47.67 -30.03 47.45
CA VAL A 597 47.91 -31.42 47.02
C VAL A 597 49.40 -31.65 46.76
N ARG A 598 50.03 -30.75 45.98
CA ARG A 598 51.48 -30.82 45.67
C ARG A 598 52.35 -30.74 46.93
N GLY A 599 52.04 -29.80 47.84
CA GLY A 599 52.77 -29.66 49.11
C GLY A 599 52.58 -30.85 50.08
N ARG A 600 51.52 -31.65 49.90
CA ARG A 600 51.40 -32.95 50.60
C ARG A 600 52.25 -34.07 49.96
N PHE A 601 52.42 -34.04 48.64
CA PHE A 601 53.28 -34.98 47.91
C PHE A 601 54.77 -34.70 48.16
N ASP A 602 55.20 -33.42 48.23
CA ASP A 602 56.57 -33.01 48.47
C ASP A 602 57.01 -33.20 49.94
N ARG A 603 56.10 -33.52 50.86
CA ARG A 603 56.35 -33.85 52.27
C ARG A 603 56.38 -35.35 52.57
N LYS A 604 56.07 -36.18 51.58
CA LYS A 604 56.31 -37.65 51.65
C LYS A 604 57.60 -37.99 50.87
#